data_6560021537ba02798c706f5147685fe1
#
_entry.id   6560021537ba02798c706f5147685fe1
#
_cell.length_a   1.000
_cell.length_b   1.000
_cell.length_c   1.000
_cell.angle_alpha   90.00
_cell.angle_beta   90.00
_cell.angle_gamma   90.00
#
_symmetry.space_group_name_H-M   'P 1'
#
loop_
_entity.id
_entity.type
_entity.pdbx_description
1 polymer ?
#
loop_
_entity_poly.entity_id
_entity_poly.type
_entity_poly.pdbx_seq_one_letter_code
_entity_poly.pdbx_strand_id
1 'polypeptide(L)'
;MGQIKSEQRIRNFKIAWIGTFMAGMAFSEAMSFLALYIMQISHFNQAQVSFYAGISYAASYLVVILVSPIWGKIADQHGRKPMLLRTAAGMGIVIILLSCVTNIWQIIILRLCQGLFDGYTPSVIALIAAETPLEERSVVISKLSTGYIIGGLMGPLIGGVLATIFSIRMTFFITGIILLCVAFISFYGIQENFQKINTSPTEKLVSSKKESVWTVPILILLSATMLIQFVESAIIPYVSLMIKDLLFSEHYLTIMTGIVSALPGVATAVFATFVGKMSSHFGTLKILKLCELAAIIIYALLGMTTSLMFFAGLRFLIGIANAGMTPMIQVLLSKASNRLSTVFSISLSAQSLGSLAGSILGAYLSQFMPLNNLFYIASGALMISYVLLKKGELDNSTAPT
;
A
#
# COMPACT_ATOMS: atom_id res chain seq x y z
N MET A 1 4.17 12.48 -37.97
CA MET A 1 4.80 12.53 -36.62
C MET A 1 3.80 12.46 -35.47
N GLY A 2 2.64 13.11 -35.50
CA GLY A 2 1.63 13.06 -34.44
C GLY A 2 1.03 11.67 -34.18
N GLN A 3 0.68 10.91 -35.21
CA GLN A 3 0.12 9.58 -35.09
C GLN A 3 1.08 8.57 -34.44
N ILE A 4 2.36 8.56 -34.83
CA ILE A 4 3.38 7.66 -34.25
C ILE A 4 3.58 7.94 -32.76
N LYS A 5 3.54 9.20 -32.33
CA LYS A 5 3.61 9.57 -30.91
C LYS A 5 2.36 9.15 -30.12
N SER A 6 1.18 9.14 -30.74
CA SER A 6 -0.05 8.70 -30.10
C SER A 6 -0.08 7.17 -29.92
N GLU A 7 0.33 6.38 -30.90
CA GLU A 7 0.42 4.93 -30.83
C GLU A 7 1.45 4.48 -29.78
N GLN A 8 2.62 5.16 -29.72
CA GLN A 8 3.63 4.91 -28.71
C GLN A 8 3.10 5.15 -27.30
N ARG A 9 2.38 6.25 -27.05
CA ARG A 9 1.77 6.55 -25.74
C ARG A 9 0.75 5.49 -25.32
N ILE A 10 -0.10 5.06 -26.26
CA ILE A 10 -1.10 4.01 -25.99
C ILE A 10 -0.41 2.70 -25.63
N ARG A 11 0.65 2.32 -26.34
CA ARG A 11 1.44 1.11 -26.07
C ARG A 11 2.13 1.20 -24.72
N ASN A 12 2.83 2.31 -24.43
CA ASN A 12 3.48 2.54 -23.14
C ASN A 12 2.47 2.45 -22.00
N PHE A 13 1.29 3.07 -22.15
CA PHE A 13 0.23 3.01 -21.15
C PHE A 13 -0.29 1.59 -20.91
N LYS A 14 -0.55 0.79 -21.97
CA LYS A 14 -1.04 -0.59 -21.82
C LYS A 14 -0.03 -1.46 -21.06
N ILE A 15 1.26 -1.39 -21.44
CA ILE A 15 2.34 -2.15 -20.79
C ILE A 15 2.49 -1.69 -19.33
N ALA A 16 2.47 -0.39 -19.10
CA ALA A 16 2.55 0.21 -17.77
C ALA A 16 1.37 -0.22 -16.87
N TRP A 17 0.16 -0.27 -17.41
CA TRP A 17 -1.03 -0.71 -16.66
C TRP A 17 -0.94 -2.18 -16.27
N ILE A 18 -0.56 -3.08 -17.22
CA ILE A 18 -0.34 -4.50 -16.93
C ILE A 18 0.75 -4.68 -15.87
N GLY A 19 1.86 -3.97 -16.01
CA GLY A 19 2.95 -4.04 -15.04
C GLY A 19 2.54 -3.54 -13.65
N THR A 20 1.75 -2.47 -13.57
CA THR A 20 1.22 -1.95 -12.30
C THR A 20 0.23 -2.93 -11.66
N PHE A 21 -0.61 -3.58 -12.46
CA PHE A 21 -1.50 -4.65 -12.01
C PHE A 21 -0.70 -5.83 -11.44
N MET A 22 0.32 -6.31 -12.15
CA MET A 22 1.16 -7.42 -11.68
C MET A 22 1.99 -7.06 -10.45
N ALA A 23 2.48 -5.82 -10.35
CA ALA A 23 3.18 -5.34 -9.16
C ALA A 23 2.25 -5.29 -7.92
N GLY A 24 1.02 -4.80 -8.09
CA GLY A 24 0.00 -4.80 -7.04
C GLY A 24 -0.37 -6.21 -6.60
N MET A 25 -0.53 -7.14 -7.55
CA MET A 25 -0.81 -8.54 -7.31
C MET A 25 0.32 -9.20 -6.50
N ALA A 26 1.55 -9.07 -6.95
CA ALA A 26 2.71 -9.66 -6.29
C ALA A 26 2.93 -9.14 -4.87
N PHE A 27 2.75 -7.82 -4.67
CA PHE A 27 2.86 -7.21 -3.36
C PHE A 27 1.81 -7.75 -2.39
N SER A 28 0.54 -7.75 -2.79
CA SER A 28 -0.57 -8.16 -1.93
C SER A 28 -0.58 -9.66 -1.65
N GLU A 29 -0.21 -10.50 -2.63
CA GLU A 29 0.00 -11.93 -2.47
C GLU A 29 1.07 -12.23 -1.42
N ALA A 30 2.26 -11.66 -1.59
CA ALA A 30 3.36 -11.86 -0.66
C ALA A 30 2.99 -11.42 0.77
N MET A 31 2.23 -10.33 0.89
CA MET A 31 1.71 -9.85 2.16
C MET A 31 0.78 -10.87 2.84
N SER A 32 -0.12 -11.49 2.09
CA SER A 32 -1.16 -12.38 2.66
C SER A 32 -0.60 -13.73 3.12
N PHE A 33 0.43 -14.25 2.47
CA PHE A 33 0.90 -15.63 2.70
C PHE A 33 2.22 -15.74 3.46
N LEU A 34 2.91 -14.62 3.76
CA LEU A 34 4.23 -14.66 4.39
C LEU A 34 4.22 -15.34 5.76
N ALA A 35 3.24 -15.04 6.62
CA ALA A 35 3.16 -15.65 7.95
C ALA A 35 2.93 -17.16 7.88
N LEU A 36 2.06 -17.61 6.96
CA LEU A 36 1.85 -19.05 6.71
C LEU A 36 3.12 -19.70 6.16
N TYR A 37 3.84 -18.99 5.31
CA TYR A 37 5.10 -19.48 4.76
C TYR A 37 6.18 -19.65 5.84
N ILE A 38 6.33 -18.65 6.74
CA ILE A 38 7.24 -18.75 7.90
C ILE A 38 6.87 -19.96 8.76
N MET A 39 5.58 -20.18 8.99
CA MET A 39 5.10 -21.34 9.75
C MET A 39 5.46 -22.68 9.10
N GLN A 40 5.44 -22.76 7.75
CA GLN A 40 5.80 -23.99 7.02
C GLN A 40 7.28 -24.32 7.05
N ILE A 41 8.17 -23.31 7.07
CA ILE A 41 9.62 -23.52 7.00
C ILE A 41 10.31 -23.55 8.36
N SER A 42 9.58 -23.30 9.43
CA SER A 42 10.15 -23.22 10.79
C SER A 42 9.33 -24.05 11.78
N HIS A 43 9.98 -24.46 12.88
CA HIS A 43 9.34 -25.09 14.02
C HIS A 43 8.95 -24.07 15.11
N PHE A 44 8.65 -22.83 14.69
CA PHE A 44 8.31 -21.75 15.60
C PHE A 44 6.88 -21.92 16.14
N ASN A 45 6.67 -21.50 17.39
CA ASN A 45 5.34 -21.34 17.92
C ASN A 45 4.65 -20.12 17.27
N GLN A 46 3.34 -20.00 17.45
CA GLN A 46 2.55 -18.94 16.81
C GLN A 46 3.04 -17.53 17.15
N ALA A 47 3.47 -17.27 18.39
CA ALA A 47 3.99 -15.99 18.82
C ALA A 47 5.31 -15.63 18.05
N GLN A 48 6.20 -16.61 17.89
CA GLN A 48 7.43 -16.45 17.11
C GLN A 48 7.15 -16.22 15.63
N VAL A 49 6.21 -16.98 15.03
CA VAL A 49 5.79 -16.77 13.64
C VAL A 49 5.26 -15.36 13.46
N SER A 50 4.40 -14.90 14.36
CA SER A 50 3.83 -13.56 14.33
C SER A 50 4.92 -12.48 14.43
N PHE A 51 5.85 -12.63 15.36
CA PHE A 51 6.96 -11.71 15.54
C PHE A 51 7.82 -11.60 14.28
N TYR A 52 8.26 -12.73 13.74
CA TYR A 52 9.12 -12.73 12.57
C TYR A 52 8.38 -12.28 11.30
N ALA A 53 7.10 -12.54 11.18
CA ALA A 53 6.28 -11.98 10.11
C ALA A 53 6.28 -10.44 10.18
N GLY A 54 5.94 -9.85 11.32
CA GLY A 54 5.93 -8.39 11.49
C GLY A 54 7.31 -7.75 11.28
N ILE A 55 8.39 -8.34 11.80
CA ILE A 55 9.76 -7.87 11.55
C ILE A 55 10.12 -7.94 10.07
N SER A 56 9.71 -8.99 9.37
CA SER A 56 9.95 -9.12 7.93
C SER A 56 9.24 -8.01 7.13
N TYR A 57 8.04 -7.58 7.54
CA TYR A 57 7.37 -6.42 6.96
C TYR A 57 8.10 -5.12 7.28
N ALA A 58 8.44 -4.91 8.54
CA ALA A 58 9.18 -3.74 9.00
C ALA A 58 10.51 -3.56 8.24
N ALA A 59 11.22 -4.66 7.99
CA ALA A 59 12.48 -4.67 7.25
C ALA A 59 12.36 -4.06 5.85
N SER A 60 11.29 -4.40 5.10
CA SER A 60 11.05 -3.81 3.78
C SER A 60 10.78 -2.32 3.87
N TYR A 61 9.89 -1.89 4.76
CA TYR A 61 9.54 -0.47 4.91
C TYR A 61 10.73 0.38 5.38
N LEU A 62 11.57 -0.15 6.28
CA LEU A 62 12.77 0.53 6.73
C LEU A 62 13.69 0.90 5.56
N VAL A 63 13.94 -0.07 4.66
CA VAL A 63 14.80 0.15 3.50
C VAL A 63 14.13 1.12 2.51
N VAL A 64 12.82 0.99 2.25
CA VAL A 64 12.08 1.92 1.36
C VAL A 64 12.24 3.36 1.82
N ILE A 65 12.09 3.64 3.12
CA ILE A 65 12.24 5.00 3.67
C ILE A 65 13.64 5.55 3.39
N LEU A 66 14.67 4.74 3.60
CA LEU A 66 16.08 5.16 3.44
C LEU A 66 16.46 5.37 1.97
N VAL A 67 16.00 4.50 1.06
CA VAL A 67 16.50 4.50 -0.32
C VAL A 67 15.59 5.26 -1.30
N SER A 68 14.32 5.51 -0.97
CA SER A 68 13.39 6.21 -1.85
C SER A 68 13.89 7.58 -2.33
N PRO A 69 14.49 8.45 -1.47
CA PRO A 69 15.04 9.72 -1.94
C PRO A 69 16.23 9.56 -2.88
N ILE A 70 17.02 8.48 -2.71
CA ILE A 70 18.20 8.18 -3.55
C ILE A 70 17.73 7.79 -4.95
N TRP A 71 16.75 6.88 -5.03
CA TRP A 71 16.18 6.43 -6.29
C TRP A 71 15.45 7.53 -7.05
N GLY A 72 14.79 8.47 -6.33
CA GLY A 72 14.20 9.66 -6.95
C GLY A 72 15.24 10.51 -7.67
N LYS A 73 16.37 10.79 -7.02
CA LYS A 73 17.48 11.56 -7.64
C LYS A 73 18.09 10.84 -8.84
N ILE A 74 18.26 9.52 -8.76
CA ILE A 74 18.80 8.72 -9.88
C ILE A 74 17.82 8.72 -11.06
N ALA A 75 16.51 8.63 -10.80
CA ALA A 75 15.48 8.70 -11.83
C ALA A 75 15.50 10.03 -12.60
N ASP A 76 15.71 11.14 -11.89
CA ASP A 76 15.81 12.48 -12.50
C ASP A 76 17.06 12.65 -13.37
N GLN A 77 18.14 11.90 -13.11
CA GLN A 77 19.41 11.97 -13.83
C GLN A 77 19.51 11.00 -15.00
N HIS A 78 18.95 9.78 -14.87
CA HIS A 78 19.16 8.68 -15.82
C HIS A 78 17.87 8.25 -16.54
N GLY A 79 16.74 8.88 -16.24
CA GLY A 79 15.44 8.51 -16.78
C GLY A 79 14.64 7.56 -15.89
N ARG A 80 13.38 7.39 -16.21
CA ARG A 80 12.41 6.64 -15.41
C ARG A 80 12.27 5.19 -15.84
N LYS A 81 12.53 4.89 -17.14
CA LYS A 81 12.53 3.53 -17.66
C LYS A 81 13.56 2.63 -16.99
N PRO A 82 14.83 3.03 -16.77
CA PRO A 82 15.79 2.23 -16.01
C PRO A 82 15.32 1.92 -14.58
N MET A 83 14.67 2.89 -13.92
CA MET A 83 14.12 2.68 -12.57
C MET A 83 12.98 1.66 -12.56
N LEU A 84 12.09 1.74 -13.53
CA LEU A 84 11.00 0.78 -13.71
C LEU A 84 11.53 -0.65 -13.94
N LEU A 85 12.52 -0.79 -14.82
CA LEU A 85 13.14 -2.10 -15.11
C LEU A 85 13.86 -2.67 -13.89
N ARG A 86 14.60 -1.82 -13.15
CA ARG A 86 15.23 -2.19 -11.89
C ARG A 86 14.21 -2.76 -10.90
N THR A 87 13.08 -2.06 -10.71
CA THR A 87 12.06 -2.49 -9.75
C THR A 87 11.40 -3.79 -10.18
N ALA A 88 10.98 -3.92 -11.44
CA ALA A 88 10.33 -5.14 -11.93
C ALA A 88 11.26 -6.36 -11.88
N ALA A 89 12.49 -6.21 -12.38
CA ALA A 89 13.47 -7.30 -12.40
C ALA A 89 13.94 -7.67 -10.99
N GLY A 90 14.29 -6.65 -10.17
CA GLY A 90 14.75 -6.87 -8.80
C GLY A 90 13.69 -7.50 -7.92
N MET A 91 12.43 -7.04 -8.00
CA MET A 91 11.31 -7.66 -7.29
C MET A 91 11.07 -9.09 -7.76
N GLY A 92 11.10 -9.35 -9.08
CA GLY A 92 10.97 -10.69 -9.64
C GLY A 92 12.03 -11.65 -9.10
N ILE A 93 13.31 -11.24 -9.10
CA ILE A 93 14.41 -12.04 -8.58
C ILE A 93 14.24 -12.31 -7.07
N VAL A 94 13.92 -11.27 -6.28
CA VAL A 94 13.74 -11.41 -4.83
C VAL A 94 12.60 -12.36 -4.50
N ILE A 95 11.47 -12.28 -5.21
CA ILE A 95 10.31 -13.16 -4.97
C ILE A 95 10.62 -14.61 -5.39
N ILE A 96 11.39 -14.83 -6.48
CA ILE A 96 11.88 -16.17 -6.83
C ILE A 96 12.80 -16.70 -5.71
N LEU A 97 13.73 -15.90 -5.23
CA LEU A 97 14.61 -16.31 -4.13
C LEU A 97 13.84 -16.62 -2.84
N LEU A 98 12.72 -15.88 -2.56
CA LEU A 98 11.82 -16.19 -1.46
C LEU A 98 11.22 -17.60 -1.58
N SER A 99 10.99 -18.11 -2.78
CA SER A 99 10.48 -19.48 -2.96
C SER A 99 11.48 -20.57 -2.54
N CYS A 100 12.76 -20.24 -2.49
CA CYS A 100 13.86 -21.18 -2.22
C CYS A 100 14.35 -21.12 -0.78
N VAL A 101 13.82 -20.25 0.08
CA VAL A 101 14.31 -20.06 1.45
C VAL A 101 14.04 -21.28 2.34
N THR A 102 14.93 -21.52 3.29
CA THR A 102 14.87 -22.62 4.25
C THR A 102 14.86 -22.15 5.70
N ASN A 103 15.17 -20.86 5.95
CA ASN A 103 15.21 -20.31 7.30
C ASN A 103 14.75 -18.85 7.33
N ILE A 104 14.41 -18.37 8.53
CA ILE A 104 13.84 -17.04 8.75
C ILE A 104 14.79 -15.89 8.39
N TRP A 105 16.09 -16.07 8.59
CA TRP A 105 17.07 -15.03 8.31
C TRP A 105 17.17 -14.72 6.82
N GLN A 106 17.05 -15.74 5.97
CA GLN A 106 16.97 -15.57 4.53
C GLN A 106 15.73 -14.75 4.13
N ILE A 107 14.58 -14.99 4.78
CA ILE A 107 13.38 -14.17 4.55
C ILE A 107 13.64 -12.71 4.91
N ILE A 108 14.19 -12.43 6.10
CA ILE A 108 14.45 -11.06 6.56
C ILE A 108 15.42 -10.35 5.61
N ILE A 109 16.50 -11.00 5.19
CA ILE A 109 17.46 -10.43 4.24
C ILE A 109 16.78 -10.15 2.88
N LEU A 110 16.00 -11.08 2.37
CA LEU A 110 15.28 -10.89 1.12
C LEU A 110 14.21 -9.79 1.23
N ARG A 111 13.59 -9.61 2.38
CA ARG A 111 12.69 -8.49 2.65
C ARG A 111 13.42 -7.14 2.68
N LEU A 112 14.61 -7.07 3.25
CA LEU A 112 15.48 -5.88 3.13
C LEU A 112 15.80 -5.60 1.65
N CYS A 113 16.21 -6.63 0.90
CA CYS A 113 16.47 -6.53 -0.55
C CYS A 113 15.21 -6.08 -1.32
N GLN A 114 14.03 -6.59 -0.95
CA GLN A 114 12.76 -6.18 -1.55
C GLN A 114 12.52 -4.67 -1.40
N GLY A 115 12.82 -4.11 -0.22
CA GLY A 115 12.74 -2.67 -0.01
C GLY A 115 13.66 -1.85 -0.94
N LEU A 116 14.83 -2.39 -1.34
CA LEU A 116 15.72 -1.74 -2.33
C LEU A 116 15.09 -1.66 -3.72
N PHE A 117 14.26 -2.64 -4.09
CA PHE A 117 13.64 -2.75 -5.40
C PHE A 117 12.18 -2.27 -5.43
N ASP A 118 11.64 -1.77 -4.33
CA ASP A 118 10.29 -1.20 -4.32
C ASP A 118 10.21 0.09 -5.15
N GLY A 119 8.99 0.48 -5.52
CA GLY A 119 8.74 1.73 -6.24
C GLY A 119 8.36 1.56 -7.72
N TYR A 120 7.84 0.40 -8.14
CA TYR A 120 7.36 0.18 -9.51
C TYR A 120 6.27 1.20 -9.89
N THR A 121 5.21 1.28 -9.10
CA THR A 121 4.06 2.16 -9.36
C THR A 121 4.45 3.64 -9.45
N PRO A 122 5.19 4.26 -8.50
CA PRO A 122 5.62 5.63 -8.64
C PRO A 122 6.55 5.86 -9.86
N SER A 123 7.40 4.89 -10.22
CA SER A 123 8.26 4.99 -11.41
C SER A 123 7.44 5.02 -12.70
N VAL A 124 6.42 4.16 -12.79
CA VAL A 124 5.48 4.11 -13.93
C VAL A 124 4.65 5.39 -14.01
N ILE A 125 4.10 5.85 -12.89
CA ILE A 125 3.32 7.10 -12.86
C ILE A 125 4.17 8.27 -13.33
N ALA A 126 5.41 8.37 -12.86
CA ALA A 126 6.32 9.43 -13.25
C ALA A 126 6.67 9.38 -14.76
N LEU A 127 6.86 8.17 -15.32
CA LEU A 127 7.15 7.98 -16.74
C LEU A 127 5.97 8.40 -17.61
N ILE A 128 4.78 7.85 -17.33
CA ILE A 128 3.57 8.13 -18.10
C ILE A 128 3.13 9.59 -17.97
N ALA A 129 3.25 10.19 -16.78
CA ALA A 129 2.94 11.59 -16.56
C ALA A 129 3.83 12.54 -17.37
N ALA A 130 5.12 12.19 -17.59
CA ALA A 130 6.02 13.00 -18.40
C ALA A 130 5.67 12.99 -19.90
N GLU A 131 5.07 11.90 -20.39
CA GLU A 131 4.67 11.74 -21.79
C GLU A 131 3.25 12.25 -22.07
N THR A 132 2.49 12.58 -21.02
CA THR A 132 1.08 12.96 -21.13
C THR A 132 0.91 14.48 -21.02
N PRO A 133 0.11 15.13 -21.90
CA PRO A 133 -0.25 16.54 -21.79
C PRO A 133 -0.88 16.86 -20.43
N LEU A 134 -0.70 18.11 -19.97
CA LEU A 134 -1.16 18.52 -18.63
C LEU A 134 -2.66 18.32 -18.42
N GLU A 135 -3.47 18.56 -19.45
CA GLU A 135 -4.92 18.45 -19.42
C GLU A 135 -5.42 17.00 -19.20
N GLU A 136 -4.69 16.01 -19.74
CA GLU A 136 -5.05 14.60 -19.68
C GLU A 136 -4.36 13.86 -18.54
N ARG A 137 -3.35 14.45 -17.91
CA ARG A 137 -2.44 13.79 -16.96
C ARG A 137 -3.16 13.18 -15.77
N SER A 138 -4.11 13.89 -15.18
CA SER A 138 -4.86 13.42 -14.01
C SER A 138 -5.70 12.18 -14.33
N VAL A 139 -6.35 12.16 -15.49
CA VAL A 139 -7.18 11.05 -15.95
C VAL A 139 -6.32 9.81 -16.23
N VAL A 140 -5.18 10.01 -16.88
CA VAL A 140 -4.27 8.90 -17.24
C VAL A 140 -3.64 8.29 -15.99
N ILE A 141 -3.20 9.11 -15.02
CA ILE A 141 -2.67 8.62 -13.73
C ILE A 141 -3.74 7.86 -12.94
N SER A 142 -4.98 8.38 -12.89
CA SER A 142 -6.09 7.68 -12.21
C SER A 142 -6.36 6.32 -12.84
N LYS A 143 -6.41 6.24 -14.17
CA LYS A 143 -6.57 4.96 -14.88
C LYS A 143 -5.40 4.01 -14.60
N LEU A 144 -4.17 4.50 -14.53
CA LEU A 144 -3.00 3.68 -14.22
C LEU A 144 -3.07 3.11 -12.80
N SER A 145 -3.48 3.92 -11.83
CA SER A 145 -3.64 3.52 -10.44
C SER A 145 -4.70 2.42 -10.26
N THR A 146 -5.72 2.34 -11.15
CA THR A 146 -6.68 1.23 -11.09
C THR A 146 -6.01 -0.13 -11.30
N GLY A 147 -4.94 -0.19 -12.10
CA GLY A 147 -4.16 -1.42 -12.28
C GLY A 147 -3.61 -1.94 -10.95
N TYR A 148 -2.96 -1.07 -10.16
CA TYR A 148 -2.42 -1.44 -8.84
C TYR A 148 -3.51 -1.90 -7.87
N ILE A 149 -4.63 -1.17 -7.82
CA ILE A 149 -5.76 -1.50 -6.95
C ILE A 149 -6.34 -2.88 -7.30
N ILE A 150 -6.63 -3.11 -8.58
CA ILE A 150 -7.20 -4.38 -9.04
C ILE A 150 -6.18 -5.51 -8.82
N GLY A 151 -4.90 -5.29 -9.10
CA GLY A 151 -3.84 -6.25 -8.81
C GLY A 151 -3.78 -6.59 -7.32
N GLY A 152 -3.82 -5.59 -6.45
CA GLY A 152 -3.85 -5.78 -5.00
C GLY A 152 -5.04 -6.61 -4.51
N LEU A 153 -6.20 -6.48 -5.16
CA LEU A 153 -7.38 -7.30 -4.89
C LEU A 153 -7.22 -8.75 -5.36
N MET A 154 -6.67 -8.91 -6.57
CA MET A 154 -6.53 -10.23 -7.20
C MET A 154 -5.38 -11.05 -6.61
N GLY A 155 -4.37 -10.38 -6.01
CA GLY A 155 -3.19 -11.05 -5.45
C GLY A 155 -3.52 -12.14 -4.44
N PRO A 156 -4.23 -11.84 -3.34
CA PRO A 156 -4.60 -12.86 -2.36
C PRO A 156 -5.50 -13.96 -2.93
N LEU A 157 -6.41 -13.62 -3.86
CA LEU A 157 -7.31 -14.58 -4.49
C LEU A 157 -6.54 -15.58 -5.38
N ILE A 158 -5.74 -15.06 -6.30
CA ILE A 158 -4.93 -15.87 -7.22
C ILE A 158 -3.87 -16.63 -6.42
N GLY A 159 -3.20 -15.98 -5.48
CA GLY A 159 -2.23 -16.59 -4.60
C GLY A 159 -2.83 -17.71 -3.75
N GLY A 160 -4.05 -17.54 -3.23
CA GLY A 160 -4.77 -18.56 -2.48
C GLY A 160 -5.09 -19.81 -3.31
N VAL A 161 -5.55 -19.62 -4.55
CA VAL A 161 -5.79 -20.72 -5.50
C VAL A 161 -4.48 -21.42 -5.86
N LEU A 162 -3.45 -20.69 -6.24
CA LEU A 162 -2.14 -21.26 -6.59
C LEU A 162 -1.51 -22.00 -5.41
N ALA A 163 -1.59 -21.43 -4.21
CA ALA A 163 -1.05 -22.06 -3.01
C ALA A 163 -1.81 -23.34 -2.61
N THR A 164 -3.10 -23.43 -2.94
CA THR A 164 -3.91 -24.63 -2.71
C THR A 164 -3.59 -25.73 -3.71
N ILE A 165 -3.41 -25.37 -4.99
CA ILE A 165 -3.14 -26.34 -6.07
C ILE A 165 -1.69 -26.86 -6.00
N PHE A 166 -0.74 -25.96 -5.76
CA PHE A 166 0.69 -26.28 -5.79
C PHE A 166 1.31 -26.22 -4.39
N SER A 167 1.67 -25.02 -3.95
CA SER A 167 2.22 -24.70 -2.61
C SER A 167 2.50 -23.20 -2.54
N ILE A 168 2.70 -22.65 -1.33
CA ILE A 168 3.09 -21.25 -1.14
C ILE A 168 4.45 -20.97 -1.83
N ARG A 169 5.40 -21.90 -1.78
CA ARG A 169 6.69 -21.79 -2.49
C ARG A 169 6.52 -21.62 -3.99
N MET A 170 5.70 -22.49 -4.57
CA MET A 170 5.47 -22.47 -6.03
C MET A 170 4.71 -21.22 -6.46
N THR A 171 3.82 -20.70 -5.60
CA THR A 171 3.11 -19.45 -5.82
C THR A 171 4.10 -18.28 -5.92
N PHE A 172 5.03 -18.14 -4.97
CA PHE A 172 6.08 -17.10 -5.05
C PHE A 172 6.97 -17.28 -6.29
N PHE A 173 7.33 -18.51 -6.64
CA PHE A 173 8.12 -18.77 -7.85
C PHE A 173 7.41 -18.30 -9.11
N ILE A 174 6.13 -18.68 -9.30
CA ILE A 174 5.30 -18.26 -10.44
C ILE A 174 5.17 -16.74 -10.50
N THR A 175 4.87 -16.11 -9.37
CA THR A 175 4.72 -14.65 -9.28
C THR A 175 6.02 -13.93 -9.63
N GLY A 176 7.16 -14.45 -9.16
CA GLY A 176 8.46 -13.90 -9.52
C GLY A 176 8.78 -14.01 -11.01
N ILE A 177 8.45 -15.14 -11.65
CA ILE A 177 8.57 -15.31 -13.11
C ILE A 177 7.68 -14.30 -13.85
N ILE A 178 6.42 -14.12 -13.42
CA ILE A 178 5.52 -13.14 -14.02
C ILE A 178 6.11 -11.72 -13.96
N LEU A 179 6.72 -11.32 -12.82
CA LEU A 179 7.38 -10.02 -12.70
C LEU A 179 8.62 -9.89 -13.60
N LEU A 180 9.39 -10.95 -13.80
CA LEU A 180 10.49 -10.95 -14.77
C LEU A 180 9.96 -10.83 -16.21
N CYS A 181 8.85 -11.47 -16.54
CA CYS A 181 8.18 -11.29 -17.83
C CYS A 181 7.72 -9.83 -18.01
N VAL A 182 7.18 -9.20 -16.94
CA VAL A 182 6.82 -7.77 -16.97
C VAL A 182 8.06 -6.90 -17.22
N ALA A 183 9.19 -7.19 -16.55
CA ALA A 183 10.45 -6.49 -16.80
C ALA A 183 10.90 -6.63 -18.26
N PHE A 184 10.84 -7.84 -18.82
CA PHE A 184 11.20 -8.13 -20.20
C PHE A 184 10.28 -7.39 -21.20
N ILE A 185 8.96 -7.47 -21.02
CA ILE A 185 7.98 -6.77 -21.86
C ILE A 185 8.19 -5.25 -21.77
N SER A 186 8.47 -4.74 -20.57
CA SER A 186 8.73 -3.31 -20.35
C SER A 186 10.04 -2.86 -21.00
N PHE A 187 11.07 -3.71 -20.99
CA PHE A 187 12.35 -3.41 -21.63
C PHE A 187 12.22 -3.16 -23.14
N TYR A 188 11.52 -4.04 -23.85
CA TYR A 188 11.34 -3.93 -25.29
C TYR A 188 10.17 -3.04 -25.69
N GLY A 189 9.11 -3.00 -24.91
CA GLY A 189 7.86 -2.34 -25.28
C GLY A 189 7.75 -0.88 -24.87
N ILE A 190 8.33 -0.48 -23.73
CA ILE A 190 8.30 0.91 -23.27
C ILE A 190 9.44 1.68 -23.92
N GLN A 191 9.10 2.82 -24.52
CA GLN A 191 10.06 3.76 -25.09
C GLN A 191 9.97 5.07 -24.30
N GLU A 192 11.06 5.53 -23.72
CA GLU A 192 11.16 6.79 -23.00
C GLU A 192 11.99 7.78 -23.83
N ASN A 193 11.43 8.96 -24.10
CA ASN A 193 12.17 10.10 -24.64
C ASN A 193 12.67 10.95 -23.47
N PHE A 194 13.72 10.47 -22.82
CA PHE A 194 14.30 11.16 -21.68
C PHE A 194 14.97 12.47 -22.10
N GLN A 195 14.48 13.58 -21.56
CA GLN A 195 15.18 14.87 -21.60
C GLN A 195 15.64 15.20 -20.19
N LYS A 196 16.95 15.31 -20.01
CA LYS A 196 17.51 15.71 -18.72
C LYS A 196 16.97 17.07 -18.33
N ILE A 197 16.26 17.15 -17.22
CA ILE A 197 15.75 18.41 -16.69
C ILE A 197 16.97 19.19 -16.16
N ASN A 198 17.52 20.07 -16.99
CA ASN A 198 18.47 21.09 -16.55
C ASN A 198 17.67 22.15 -15.77
N THR A 199 17.36 21.86 -14.50
CA THR A 199 16.81 22.88 -13.60
C THR A 199 17.89 23.94 -13.39
N SER A 200 17.74 25.05 -14.09
CA SER A 200 18.56 26.26 -13.88
C SER A 200 18.38 26.68 -12.42
N PRO A 201 19.47 27.11 -11.74
CA PRO A 201 19.36 27.58 -10.35
C PRO A 201 18.36 28.72 -10.16
N THR A 202 18.01 29.43 -11.23
CA THR A 202 17.13 30.59 -11.24
C THR A 202 15.63 30.23 -11.05
N GLU A 203 15.16 29.05 -11.49
CA GLU A 203 13.77 28.64 -11.27
C GLU A 203 13.48 28.22 -9.82
N LYS A 204 14.50 27.87 -9.05
CA LYS A 204 14.39 27.63 -7.61
C LYS A 204 14.11 28.90 -6.80
N LEU A 205 14.40 30.08 -7.35
CA LEU A 205 14.27 31.36 -6.64
C LEU A 205 12.91 32.04 -6.86
N VAL A 206 12.14 31.70 -7.87
CA VAL A 206 10.84 32.35 -8.16
C VAL A 206 9.69 31.72 -7.37
N SER A 207 9.86 30.56 -6.76
CA SER A 207 8.86 29.89 -5.91
C SER A 207 8.94 30.25 -4.43
N SER A 208 9.48 31.42 -4.04
CA SER A 208 9.70 31.76 -2.64
C SER A 208 8.74 32.80 -2.08
N LYS A 209 7.44 32.60 -2.14
CA LYS A 209 6.59 32.97 -1.00
C LYS A 209 6.51 31.73 -0.11
N LYS A 210 7.23 31.75 1.02
CA LYS A 210 7.24 30.70 2.03
C LYS A 210 5.89 30.62 2.73
N GLU A 211 4.85 30.09 2.06
CA GLU A 211 3.74 29.53 2.82
C GLU A 211 4.26 28.29 3.54
N SER A 212 4.22 28.33 4.85
CA SER A 212 4.63 27.19 5.67
C SER A 212 3.70 26.02 5.38
N VAL A 213 4.25 24.89 4.91
CA VAL A 213 3.50 23.64 4.75
C VAL A 213 3.13 23.06 6.13
N TRP A 214 3.76 23.54 7.20
CA TRP A 214 3.57 23.08 8.57
C TRP A 214 2.46 23.86 9.27
N THR A 215 1.22 23.73 8.78
CA THR A 215 0.03 24.25 9.44
C THR A 215 -0.62 23.20 10.31
N VAL A 216 -1.30 23.61 11.38
CA VAL A 216 -1.96 22.67 12.31
C VAL A 216 -2.92 21.72 11.57
N PRO A 217 -3.77 22.16 10.64
CA PRO A 217 -4.63 21.24 9.88
C PRO A 217 -3.85 20.19 9.07
N ILE A 218 -2.75 20.59 8.43
CA ILE A 218 -1.92 19.65 7.67
C ILE A 218 -1.26 18.62 8.60
N LEU A 219 -0.74 19.05 9.75
CA LEU A 219 -0.15 18.15 10.74
C LEU A 219 -1.16 17.13 11.27
N ILE A 220 -2.39 17.54 11.53
CA ILE A 220 -3.47 16.65 11.95
C ILE A 220 -3.78 15.62 10.86
N LEU A 221 -3.90 16.04 9.60
CA LEU A 221 -4.18 15.13 8.48
C LEU A 221 -3.01 14.15 8.24
N LEU A 222 -1.76 14.61 8.39
CA LEU A 222 -0.58 13.75 8.29
C LEU A 222 -0.51 12.73 9.44
N SER A 223 -0.88 13.15 10.67
CA SER A 223 -0.98 12.25 11.81
C SER A 223 -2.08 11.20 11.62
N ALA A 224 -3.23 11.60 11.09
CA ALA A 224 -4.31 10.67 10.74
C ALA A 224 -3.86 9.67 9.66
N THR A 225 -3.17 10.14 8.63
CA THR A 225 -2.58 9.26 7.59
C THR A 225 -1.61 8.25 8.19
N MET A 226 -0.72 8.70 9.08
CA MET A 226 0.24 7.84 9.77
C MET A 226 -0.46 6.79 10.64
N LEU A 227 -1.50 7.17 11.40
CA LEU A 227 -2.23 6.26 12.28
C LEU A 227 -3.06 5.23 11.50
N ILE A 228 -3.70 5.62 10.40
CA ILE A 228 -4.43 4.67 9.53
C ILE A 228 -3.46 3.64 8.98
N GLN A 229 -2.30 4.06 8.47
CA GLN A 229 -1.31 3.16 7.90
C GLN A 229 -0.63 2.28 8.97
N PHE A 230 -0.46 2.83 10.18
CA PHE A 230 -0.04 2.06 11.35
C PHE A 230 -0.98 0.89 11.63
N VAL A 231 -2.29 1.16 11.68
CA VAL A 231 -3.31 0.13 11.93
C VAL A 231 -3.30 -0.96 10.87
N GLU A 232 -3.27 -0.59 9.60
CA GLU A 232 -3.23 -1.57 8.50
C GLU A 232 -2.00 -2.47 8.60
N SER A 233 -0.83 -1.88 8.80
CA SER A 233 0.44 -2.62 8.85
C SER A 233 0.63 -3.41 10.15
N ALA A 234 -0.04 -3.02 11.24
CA ALA A 234 -0.05 -3.77 12.49
C ALA A 234 -0.93 -5.03 12.43
N ILE A 235 -1.85 -5.12 11.46
CA ILE A 235 -2.84 -6.22 11.39
C ILE A 235 -2.58 -7.16 10.23
N ILE A 236 -2.24 -6.63 9.05
CA ILE A 236 -2.10 -7.41 7.80
C ILE A 236 -1.28 -8.70 7.98
N PRO A 237 -0.11 -8.70 8.66
CA PRO A 237 0.71 -9.90 8.81
C PRO A 237 0.02 -11.06 9.53
N TYR A 238 -0.98 -10.76 10.35
CA TYR A 238 -1.60 -11.72 11.26
C TYR A 238 -2.96 -12.23 10.80
N VAL A 239 -3.51 -11.66 9.73
CA VAL A 239 -4.84 -12.07 9.21
C VAL A 239 -4.86 -13.56 8.86
N SER A 240 -3.80 -14.06 8.22
CA SER A 240 -3.71 -15.49 7.87
C SER A 240 -3.62 -16.42 9.09
N LEU A 241 -2.96 -15.97 10.16
CA LEU A 241 -2.88 -16.72 11.41
C LEU A 241 -4.23 -16.72 12.16
N MET A 242 -4.93 -15.58 12.16
CA MET A 242 -6.29 -15.49 12.69
C MET A 242 -7.26 -16.41 11.95
N ILE A 243 -7.16 -16.49 10.63
CA ILE A 243 -7.97 -17.39 9.83
C ILE A 243 -7.66 -18.85 10.20
N LYS A 244 -6.37 -19.19 10.41
CA LYS A 244 -5.97 -20.51 10.88
C LYS A 244 -6.63 -20.88 12.20
N ASP A 245 -6.65 -19.95 13.17
CA ASP A 245 -7.24 -20.20 14.50
C ASP A 245 -8.76 -20.35 14.44
N LEU A 246 -9.44 -19.73 13.45
CA LEU A 246 -10.88 -19.77 13.25
C LEU A 246 -11.35 -20.92 12.34
N LEU A 247 -10.42 -21.65 11.70
CA LEU A 247 -10.75 -22.66 10.71
C LEU A 247 -10.68 -24.06 11.34
N PHE A 248 -11.72 -24.88 11.11
CA PHE A 248 -11.76 -26.27 11.60
C PHE A 248 -10.87 -27.24 10.80
N SER A 249 -10.48 -26.88 9.57
CA SER A 249 -9.71 -27.76 8.68
C SER A 249 -8.60 -26.98 7.97
N GLU A 250 -7.36 -27.42 8.13
CA GLU A 250 -6.20 -26.79 7.47
C GLU A 250 -6.20 -26.94 5.94
N HIS A 251 -6.96 -27.89 5.40
CA HIS A 251 -7.06 -28.14 3.96
C HIS A 251 -7.50 -26.90 3.15
N TYR A 252 -8.37 -26.07 3.72
CA TYR A 252 -8.88 -24.86 3.06
C TYR A 252 -8.18 -23.58 3.49
N LEU A 253 -7.11 -23.67 4.29
CA LEU A 253 -6.48 -22.50 4.90
C LEU A 253 -6.00 -21.47 3.88
N THR A 254 -5.30 -21.90 2.84
CA THR A 254 -4.73 -20.99 1.83
C THR A 254 -5.81 -20.30 1.00
N ILE A 255 -6.83 -21.03 0.55
CA ILE A 255 -7.92 -20.44 -0.22
C ILE A 255 -8.78 -19.49 0.64
N MET A 256 -9.05 -19.83 1.90
CA MET A 256 -9.80 -18.97 2.82
C MET A 256 -8.98 -17.71 3.17
N THR A 257 -7.66 -17.85 3.36
CA THR A 257 -6.75 -16.71 3.52
C THR A 257 -6.83 -15.78 2.31
N GLY A 258 -6.79 -16.33 1.10
CA GLY A 258 -6.92 -15.56 -0.12
C GLY A 258 -8.24 -14.78 -0.20
N ILE A 259 -9.36 -15.48 0.01
CA ILE A 259 -10.70 -14.87 -0.03
C ILE A 259 -10.85 -13.78 1.03
N VAL A 260 -10.60 -14.10 2.29
CA VAL A 260 -10.82 -13.16 3.41
C VAL A 260 -9.86 -11.97 3.37
N SER A 261 -8.62 -12.16 2.90
CA SER A 261 -7.66 -11.07 2.69
C SER A 261 -8.08 -10.13 1.57
N ALA A 262 -8.76 -10.61 0.53
CA ALA A 262 -9.24 -9.80 -0.58
C ALA A 262 -10.51 -9.00 -0.25
N LEU A 263 -11.34 -9.45 0.70
CA LEU A 263 -12.65 -8.85 1.01
C LEU A 263 -12.59 -7.33 1.26
N PRO A 264 -11.65 -6.78 2.07
CA PRO A 264 -11.58 -5.33 2.28
C PRO A 264 -11.35 -4.58 0.98
N GLY A 265 -10.47 -5.09 0.13
CA GLY A 265 -10.16 -4.48 -1.14
C GLY A 265 -11.36 -4.51 -2.10
N VAL A 266 -12.07 -5.63 -2.20
CA VAL A 266 -13.31 -5.74 -3.01
C VAL A 266 -14.34 -4.72 -2.54
N ALA A 267 -14.58 -4.64 -1.24
CA ALA A 267 -15.50 -3.65 -0.67
C ALA A 267 -15.06 -2.22 -0.97
N THR A 268 -13.77 -1.91 -0.80
CA THR A 268 -13.20 -0.59 -1.13
C THR A 268 -13.46 -0.24 -2.59
N ALA A 269 -13.19 -1.14 -3.53
CA ALA A 269 -13.36 -0.88 -4.96
C ALA A 269 -14.83 -0.64 -5.34
N VAL A 270 -15.76 -1.42 -4.77
CA VAL A 270 -17.20 -1.28 -5.04
C VAL A 270 -17.76 0.02 -4.45
N PHE A 271 -17.37 0.36 -3.21
CA PHE A 271 -17.97 1.47 -2.47
C PHE A 271 -17.22 2.79 -2.61
N ALA A 272 -16.00 2.84 -3.17
CA ALA A 272 -15.21 4.07 -3.31
C ALA A 272 -15.97 5.18 -4.04
N THR A 273 -16.64 4.87 -5.14
CA THR A 273 -17.43 5.84 -5.91
C THR A 273 -18.63 6.35 -5.11
N PHE A 274 -19.30 5.47 -4.36
CA PHE A 274 -20.45 5.83 -3.53
C PHE A 274 -20.02 6.76 -2.38
N VAL A 275 -18.96 6.39 -1.65
CA VAL A 275 -18.41 7.20 -0.55
C VAL A 275 -17.89 8.54 -1.08
N GLY A 276 -17.26 8.55 -2.26
CA GLY A 276 -16.82 9.78 -2.93
C GLY A 276 -17.99 10.72 -3.24
N LYS A 277 -19.12 10.23 -3.77
CA LYS A 277 -20.34 11.02 -3.99
C LYS A 277 -20.94 11.53 -2.68
N MET A 278 -20.98 10.70 -1.64
CA MET A 278 -21.43 11.14 -0.31
C MET A 278 -20.57 12.30 0.21
N SER A 279 -19.25 12.28 0.00
CA SER A 279 -18.36 13.33 0.48
C SER A 279 -18.62 14.69 -0.21
N SER A 280 -19.06 14.69 -1.47
CA SER A 280 -19.44 15.92 -2.17
C SER A 280 -20.74 16.54 -1.64
N HIS A 281 -21.67 15.73 -1.13
CA HIS A 281 -22.95 16.21 -0.58
C HIS A 281 -22.85 16.58 0.91
N PHE A 282 -22.23 15.74 1.73
CA PHE A 282 -22.21 15.88 3.19
C PHE A 282 -20.93 16.55 3.72
N GLY A 283 -19.94 16.76 2.87
CA GLY A 283 -18.64 17.35 3.22
C GLY A 283 -17.56 16.28 3.53
N THR A 284 -16.38 16.51 3.01
CA THR A 284 -15.26 15.56 3.02
C THR A 284 -14.82 15.18 4.45
N LEU A 285 -14.72 16.17 5.36
CA LEU A 285 -14.30 15.93 6.75
C LEU A 285 -15.35 15.13 7.55
N LYS A 286 -16.64 15.36 7.30
CA LYS A 286 -17.72 14.62 7.97
C LYS A 286 -17.69 13.15 7.56
N ILE A 287 -17.53 12.87 6.26
CA ILE A 287 -17.44 11.50 5.75
C ILE A 287 -16.17 10.80 6.26
N LEU A 288 -15.02 11.49 6.29
CA LEU A 288 -13.80 10.95 6.89
C LEU A 288 -14.04 10.49 8.34
N LYS A 289 -14.61 11.37 9.17
CA LYS A 289 -14.91 11.05 10.58
C LYS A 289 -15.92 9.91 10.73
N LEU A 290 -16.92 9.84 9.87
CA LEU A 290 -17.88 8.73 9.86
C LEU A 290 -17.19 7.39 9.51
N CYS A 291 -16.33 7.37 8.51
CA CYS A 291 -15.58 6.20 8.12
C CYS A 291 -14.59 5.76 9.23
N GLU A 292 -13.90 6.70 9.88
CA GLU A 292 -13.03 6.37 11.02
C GLU A 292 -13.82 5.82 12.21
N LEU A 293 -14.96 6.42 12.56
CA LEU A 293 -15.83 5.92 13.63
C LEU A 293 -16.33 4.50 13.33
N ALA A 294 -16.76 4.26 12.09
CA ALA A 294 -17.14 2.91 11.66
C ALA A 294 -15.96 1.93 11.78
N ALA A 295 -14.77 2.32 11.35
CA ALA A 295 -13.57 1.50 11.45
C ALA A 295 -13.20 1.19 12.92
N ILE A 296 -13.29 2.16 13.83
CA ILE A 296 -13.06 1.97 15.26
C ILE A 296 -13.96 0.86 15.82
N ILE A 297 -15.27 0.93 15.52
CA ILE A 297 -16.25 -0.05 15.96
C ILE A 297 -15.96 -1.42 15.34
N ILE A 298 -15.69 -1.47 14.04
CA ILE A 298 -15.45 -2.72 13.32
C ILE A 298 -14.15 -3.39 13.83
N TYR A 299 -13.09 -2.64 14.08
CA TYR A 299 -11.85 -3.20 14.64
C TYR A 299 -12.07 -3.71 16.07
N ALA A 300 -12.85 -3.04 16.91
CA ALA A 300 -13.22 -3.54 18.24
C ALA A 300 -13.99 -4.86 18.14
N LEU A 301 -14.95 -4.97 17.21
CA LEU A 301 -15.70 -6.20 16.96
C LEU A 301 -14.82 -7.33 16.39
N LEU A 302 -13.83 -7.01 15.54
CA LEU A 302 -12.85 -7.98 15.03
C LEU A 302 -12.07 -8.65 16.18
N GLY A 303 -11.75 -7.90 17.24
CA GLY A 303 -11.11 -8.45 18.44
C GLY A 303 -11.95 -9.46 19.22
N MET A 304 -13.27 -9.44 19.04
CA MET A 304 -14.21 -10.36 19.73
C MET A 304 -14.62 -11.56 18.88
N THR A 305 -14.08 -11.69 17.64
CA THR A 305 -14.56 -12.71 16.72
C THR A 305 -14.11 -14.11 17.11
N THR A 306 -15.06 -15.05 17.05
CA THR A 306 -14.87 -16.49 17.27
C THR A 306 -15.30 -17.34 16.06
N SER A 307 -15.84 -16.70 15.02
CA SER A 307 -16.35 -17.36 13.81
C SER A 307 -15.70 -16.76 12.55
N LEU A 308 -15.24 -17.63 11.65
CA LEU A 308 -14.66 -17.21 10.37
C LEU A 308 -15.63 -16.39 9.50
N MET A 309 -16.91 -16.76 9.48
CA MET A 309 -17.92 -16.04 8.69
C MET A 309 -18.12 -14.61 9.23
N PHE A 310 -18.18 -14.46 10.55
CA PHE A 310 -18.29 -13.14 11.18
C PHE A 310 -17.04 -12.30 10.97
N PHE A 311 -15.84 -12.92 11.10
CA PHE A 311 -14.57 -12.27 10.78
C PHE A 311 -14.53 -11.78 9.34
N ALA A 312 -14.90 -12.62 8.38
CA ALA A 312 -14.96 -12.27 6.95
C ALA A 312 -15.95 -11.11 6.68
N GLY A 313 -17.14 -11.14 7.30
CA GLY A 313 -18.11 -10.05 7.18
C GLY A 313 -17.57 -8.72 7.71
N LEU A 314 -16.91 -8.72 8.87
CA LEU A 314 -16.26 -7.51 9.41
C LEU A 314 -15.09 -7.05 8.55
N ARG A 315 -14.31 -7.96 7.97
CA ARG A 315 -13.26 -7.64 7.00
C ARG A 315 -13.83 -6.96 5.74
N PHE A 316 -14.99 -7.37 5.27
CA PHE A 316 -15.70 -6.68 4.19
C PHE A 316 -16.13 -5.27 4.61
N LEU A 317 -16.72 -5.11 5.79
CA LEU A 317 -17.16 -3.81 6.31
C LEU A 317 -16.00 -2.83 6.51
N ILE A 318 -14.83 -3.29 6.98
CA ILE A 318 -13.65 -2.42 7.08
C ILE A 318 -13.21 -1.88 5.72
N GLY A 319 -13.40 -2.64 4.64
CA GLY A 319 -13.14 -2.18 3.29
C GLY A 319 -14.04 -1.01 2.87
N ILE A 320 -15.30 -0.99 3.32
CA ILE A 320 -16.20 0.16 3.08
C ILE A 320 -15.69 1.40 3.81
N ALA A 321 -15.22 1.25 5.05
CA ALA A 321 -14.62 2.35 5.81
C ALA A 321 -13.32 2.86 5.14
N ASN A 322 -12.46 1.95 4.70
CA ASN A 322 -11.21 2.27 3.98
C ASN A 322 -11.46 3.04 2.68
N ALA A 323 -12.59 2.79 2.00
CA ALA A 323 -12.99 3.53 0.81
C ALA A 323 -13.12 5.05 1.03
N GLY A 324 -13.36 5.47 2.28
CA GLY A 324 -13.42 6.89 2.65
C GLY A 324 -12.16 7.42 3.33
N MET A 325 -11.48 6.65 4.15
CA MET A 325 -10.41 7.16 5.01
C MET A 325 -9.25 7.79 4.21
N THR A 326 -8.50 7.00 3.47
CA THR A 326 -7.32 7.50 2.74
C THR A 326 -7.67 8.51 1.64
N PRO A 327 -8.68 8.30 0.77
CA PRO A 327 -9.00 9.26 -0.28
C PRO A 327 -9.48 10.61 0.28
N MET A 328 -10.28 10.61 1.36
CA MET A 328 -10.78 11.87 1.94
C MET A 328 -9.66 12.69 2.55
N ILE A 329 -8.67 12.04 3.21
CA ILE A 329 -7.48 12.75 3.70
C ILE A 329 -6.71 13.39 2.54
N GLN A 330 -6.52 12.69 1.44
CA GLN A 330 -5.82 13.24 0.26
C GLN A 330 -6.56 14.45 -0.32
N VAL A 331 -7.90 14.39 -0.38
CA VAL A 331 -8.72 15.54 -0.82
C VAL A 331 -8.58 16.71 0.15
N LEU A 332 -8.60 16.47 1.46
CA LEU A 332 -8.41 17.54 2.47
C LEU A 332 -7.00 18.13 2.40
N LEU A 333 -5.95 17.32 2.25
CA LEU A 333 -4.58 17.78 2.05
C LEU A 333 -4.44 18.64 0.80
N SER A 334 -5.12 18.26 -0.29
CA SER A 334 -5.10 19.04 -1.54
C SER A 334 -5.77 20.40 -1.42
N LYS A 335 -6.75 20.54 -0.51
CA LYS A 335 -7.41 21.81 -0.21
C LYS A 335 -6.64 22.67 0.78
N ALA A 336 -5.82 22.06 1.64
CA ALA A 336 -5.11 22.75 2.73
C ALA A 336 -3.81 23.43 2.28
N SER A 337 -3.29 23.16 1.08
CA SER A 337 -2.04 23.74 0.60
C SER A 337 -1.99 23.90 -0.92
N ASN A 338 -1.44 25.02 -1.37
CA ASN A 338 -1.12 25.25 -2.78
C ASN A 338 0.12 24.47 -3.26
N ARG A 339 0.91 23.88 -2.33
CA ARG A 339 2.13 23.09 -2.62
C ARG A 339 1.79 21.60 -2.64
N LEU A 340 0.95 21.17 -3.56
CA LEU A 340 0.43 19.80 -3.65
C LEU A 340 1.55 18.74 -3.67
N SER A 341 2.58 18.94 -4.49
CA SER A 341 3.69 17.98 -4.61
C SER A 341 4.40 17.75 -3.26
N THR A 342 4.70 18.83 -2.53
CA THR A 342 5.37 18.76 -1.24
C THR A 342 4.50 18.06 -0.19
N VAL A 343 3.21 18.42 -0.10
CA VAL A 343 2.27 17.84 0.88
C VAL A 343 2.04 16.36 0.62
N PHE A 344 1.88 15.96 -0.64
CA PHE A 344 1.74 14.53 -0.98
C PHE A 344 3.02 13.73 -0.72
N SER A 345 4.20 14.31 -0.96
CA SER A 345 5.48 13.65 -0.62
C SER A 345 5.62 13.44 0.89
N ILE A 346 5.26 14.44 1.70
CA ILE A 346 5.25 14.32 3.17
C ILE A 346 4.22 13.30 3.62
N SER A 347 3.05 13.26 2.98
CA SER A 347 2.00 12.26 3.27
C SER A 347 2.49 10.83 3.00
N LEU A 348 3.23 10.59 1.91
CA LEU A 348 3.87 9.29 1.63
C LEU A 348 4.90 8.92 2.71
N SER A 349 5.68 9.89 3.20
CA SER A 349 6.60 9.67 4.31
C SER A 349 5.86 9.32 5.60
N ALA A 350 4.76 10.00 5.90
CA ALA A 350 3.91 9.69 7.05
C ALA A 350 3.30 8.28 6.95
N GLN A 351 2.83 7.87 5.75
CA GLN A 351 2.36 6.51 5.50
C GLN A 351 3.46 5.47 5.78
N SER A 352 4.65 5.68 5.24
CA SER A 352 5.79 4.75 5.41
C SER A 352 6.22 4.63 6.87
N LEU A 353 6.25 5.76 7.61
CA LEU A 353 6.53 5.75 9.05
C LEU A 353 5.44 5.02 9.83
N GLY A 354 4.17 5.24 9.49
CA GLY A 354 3.04 4.49 10.07
C GLY A 354 3.17 3.00 9.83
N SER A 355 3.48 2.59 8.60
CA SER A 355 3.67 1.17 8.23
C SER A 355 4.83 0.54 8.99
N LEU A 356 5.97 1.22 9.10
CA LEU A 356 7.12 0.74 9.86
C LEU A 356 6.78 0.58 11.34
N ALA A 357 6.22 1.62 11.96
CA ALA A 357 5.84 1.61 13.37
C ALA A 357 4.79 0.54 13.68
N GLY A 358 3.77 0.40 12.83
CA GLY A 358 2.71 -0.60 12.95
C GLY A 358 3.25 -2.02 12.88
N SER A 359 4.11 -2.29 11.90
CA SER A 359 4.73 -3.62 11.75
C SER A 359 5.64 -3.99 12.93
N ILE A 360 6.44 -3.05 13.44
CA ILE A 360 7.33 -3.29 14.60
C ILE A 360 6.50 -3.50 15.86
N LEU A 361 5.54 -2.60 16.14
CA LEU A 361 4.74 -2.69 17.35
C LEU A 361 3.83 -3.91 17.32
N GLY A 362 3.23 -4.22 16.18
CA GLY A 362 2.45 -5.45 15.99
C GLY A 362 3.29 -6.70 16.23
N ALA A 363 4.52 -6.74 15.70
CA ALA A 363 5.46 -7.83 15.94
C ALA A 363 5.81 -8.00 17.43
N TYR A 364 6.11 -6.90 18.09
CA TYR A 364 6.46 -6.94 19.52
C TYR A 364 5.28 -7.40 20.38
N LEU A 365 4.12 -6.80 20.19
CA LEU A 365 2.93 -7.10 20.99
C LEU A 365 2.40 -8.51 20.75
N SER A 366 2.52 -9.06 19.56
CA SER A 366 2.08 -10.41 19.24
C SER A 366 2.81 -11.52 20.03
N GLN A 367 3.94 -11.19 20.70
CA GLN A 367 4.65 -12.13 21.59
C GLN A 367 4.02 -12.24 22.97
N PHE A 368 3.37 -11.16 23.45
CA PHE A 368 2.91 -11.06 24.84
C PHE A 368 1.41 -11.17 24.99
N MET A 369 0.67 -11.06 23.89
CA MET A 369 -0.79 -11.08 23.92
C MET A 369 -1.40 -11.86 22.75
N PRO A 370 -2.63 -12.39 22.91
CA PRO A 370 -3.37 -12.99 21.80
C PRO A 370 -3.53 -12.02 20.62
N LEU A 371 -3.52 -12.54 19.39
CA LEU A 371 -3.63 -11.73 18.17
C LEU A 371 -4.91 -10.88 18.11
N ASN A 372 -5.98 -11.33 18.75
CA ASN A 372 -7.24 -10.58 18.87
C ASN A 372 -7.04 -9.21 19.54
N ASN A 373 -6.10 -9.08 20.47
CA ASN A 373 -5.84 -7.83 21.17
C ASN A 373 -5.24 -6.76 20.26
N LEU A 374 -4.58 -7.15 19.17
CA LEU A 374 -4.07 -6.21 18.19
C LEU A 374 -5.19 -5.39 17.53
N PHE A 375 -6.38 -5.96 17.38
CA PHE A 375 -7.54 -5.24 16.85
C PHE A 375 -8.05 -4.16 17.82
N TYR A 376 -7.96 -4.38 19.14
CA TYR A 376 -8.30 -3.35 20.13
C TYR A 376 -7.28 -2.20 20.11
N ILE A 377 -5.99 -2.51 19.94
CA ILE A 377 -4.94 -1.50 19.78
C ILE A 377 -5.16 -0.68 18.50
N ALA A 378 -5.54 -1.34 17.41
CA ALA A 378 -5.90 -0.70 16.15
C ALA A 378 -7.11 0.24 16.32
N SER A 379 -8.15 -0.22 17.01
CA SER A 379 -9.31 0.61 17.36
C SER A 379 -8.91 1.83 18.20
N GLY A 380 -8.02 1.65 19.20
CA GLY A 380 -7.49 2.73 20.02
C GLY A 380 -6.67 3.75 19.24
N ALA A 381 -5.83 3.29 18.30
CA ALA A 381 -5.04 4.16 17.43
C ALA A 381 -5.94 5.02 16.51
N LEU A 382 -6.98 4.43 15.92
CA LEU A 382 -7.97 5.18 15.14
C LEU A 382 -8.79 6.14 16.00
N MET A 383 -9.07 5.80 17.26
CA MET A 383 -9.74 6.74 18.20
C MET A 383 -8.87 7.98 18.44
N ILE A 384 -7.55 7.83 18.56
CA ILE A 384 -6.64 8.98 18.67
C ILE A 384 -6.73 9.84 17.40
N SER A 385 -6.71 9.22 16.20
CA SER A 385 -6.88 9.92 14.93
C SER A 385 -8.19 10.71 14.89
N TYR A 386 -9.30 10.07 15.23
CA TYR A 386 -10.62 10.69 15.28
C TYR A 386 -10.68 11.90 16.22
N VAL A 387 -10.10 11.79 17.41
CA VAL A 387 -10.04 12.90 18.38
C VAL A 387 -9.21 14.07 17.85
N LEU A 388 -8.07 13.79 17.19
CA LEU A 388 -7.24 14.82 16.55
C LEU A 388 -8.01 15.57 15.45
N LEU A 389 -8.72 14.84 14.58
CA LEU A 389 -9.56 15.45 13.54
C LEU A 389 -10.72 16.30 14.11
N LYS A 390 -11.30 15.86 15.23
CA LYS A 390 -12.35 16.63 15.92
C LYS A 390 -11.84 17.92 16.54
N LYS A 391 -10.65 17.92 17.16
CA LYS A 391 -10.00 19.13 17.72
C LYS A 391 -9.65 20.14 16.63
N GLY A 392 -9.07 19.70 15.51
CA GLY A 392 -8.74 20.58 14.39
C GLY A 392 -9.94 21.29 13.75
N GLU A 393 -11.15 20.73 13.89
CA GLU A 393 -12.39 21.40 13.45
C GLU A 393 -12.81 22.51 14.40
N LEU A 394 -12.64 22.32 15.70
CA LEU A 394 -12.95 23.32 16.72
C LEU A 394 -12.04 24.56 16.60
N ASP A 395 -10.74 24.35 16.38
CA ASP A 395 -9.78 25.45 16.24
C ASP A 395 -10.05 26.28 14.97
N ASN A 396 -10.48 25.67 13.87
CA ASN A 396 -10.86 26.38 12.64
C ASN A 396 -12.20 27.13 12.76
N SER A 397 -13.11 26.71 13.61
CA SER A 397 -14.41 27.38 13.85
C SER A 397 -14.29 28.59 14.77
N THR A 398 -13.19 28.70 15.53
CA THR A 398 -12.90 29.80 16.47
C THR A 398 -11.96 30.84 15.91
N ALA A 399 -11.39 30.65 14.71
CA ALA A 399 -10.60 31.66 14.03
C ALA A 399 -11.52 32.78 13.53
N PRO A 400 -11.31 34.06 13.88
CA PRO A 400 -12.13 35.17 13.42
C PRO A 400 -11.99 35.28 11.89
N THR A 401 -13.12 35.36 11.20
CA THR A 401 -13.28 35.61 9.75
C THR A 401 -12.71 36.95 9.33
#